data_49d7854ce3ea044673d9940afd93567b
#
_entry.id   49d7854ce3ea044673d9940afd93567b
#
_cell.length_a   1.000
_cell.length_b   1.000
_cell.length_c   1.000
_cell.angle_alpha   90.00
_cell.angle_beta   90.00
_cell.angle_gamma   90.00
#
_symmetry.space_group_name_H-M   'P 1'
#
loop_
_entity.id
_entity.type
_entity.pdbx_description
1 polymer ?
#
loop_
_entity_poly.entity_id
_entity_poly.type
_entity_poly.pdbx_seq_one_letter_code
_entity_poly.pdbx_strand_id
1 'polypeptide(L)'
;MKVPGIRIILFALGSLVVLTNCDKKNLEPVTQLKIRLTDVPVNAQEVNVHIKEVRVKFANDTTETTLNTKEAIYNLLDYQDGKDTVIAQGNLSATNTIREIRVILGDNNTLKINSEVYPLNIPVNLRGGTKIIVNKKLNKNIESVVLDFDAALSVVELGKGNYQLNPVIKLK
;
A
#
# COMPACT_ATOMS: atom_id res chain seq x y z
N MET A 1 89.94 36.48 -5.82
CA MET A 1 88.54 36.88 -5.96
C MET A 1 87.71 35.60 -6.11
N LYS A 2 86.91 35.24 -5.09
CA LYS A 2 86.05 34.05 -5.07
C LYS A 2 84.64 34.45 -5.46
N VAL A 3 84.11 33.75 -6.44
CA VAL A 3 82.69 33.94 -6.89
C VAL A 3 81.84 32.87 -6.17
N PRO A 4 80.79 33.18 -5.41
CA PRO A 4 79.97 32.18 -4.76
C PRO A 4 78.93 31.56 -5.76
N GLY A 5 78.87 30.24 -5.75
CA GLY A 5 77.96 29.48 -6.58
C GLY A 5 76.52 29.59 -6.12
N ILE A 6 75.62 29.84 -7.09
CA ILE A 6 74.21 29.86 -6.92
C ILE A 6 73.67 28.39 -6.88
N ARG A 7 73.05 28.00 -5.77
CA ARG A 7 72.36 26.71 -5.60
C ARG A 7 70.91 26.90 -6.07
N ILE A 8 70.58 26.30 -7.17
CA ILE A 8 69.20 26.22 -7.65
C ILE A 8 68.52 25.08 -6.90
N ILE A 9 67.56 25.44 -6.07
CA ILE A 9 66.65 24.47 -5.38
C ILE A 9 65.50 24.25 -6.31
N LEU A 10 65.41 23.04 -6.94
CA LEU A 10 64.23 22.57 -7.65
C LEU A 10 63.16 22.18 -6.64
N PHE A 11 62.08 22.97 -6.56
CA PHE A 11 60.84 22.57 -5.90
C PHE A 11 60.08 21.66 -6.83
N ALA A 12 60.05 20.37 -6.56
CA ALA A 12 59.17 19.41 -7.19
C ALA A 12 57.77 19.58 -6.60
N LEU A 13 56.86 20.23 -7.37
CA LEU A 13 55.45 20.35 -7.01
C LEU A 13 54.77 19.00 -7.30
N GLY A 14 54.66 18.13 -6.28
CA GLY A 14 53.94 16.88 -6.33
C GLY A 14 52.42 17.19 -6.42
N SER A 15 51.85 17.05 -7.59
CA SER A 15 50.39 17.13 -7.80
C SER A 15 49.74 15.86 -7.21
N LEU A 16 49.12 16.00 -6.04
CA LEU A 16 48.29 14.95 -5.43
C LEU A 16 46.95 14.88 -6.18
N VAL A 17 46.86 13.98 -7.13
CA VAL A 17 45.59 13.67 -7.79
C VAL A 17 44.72 12.86 -6.82
N VAL A 18 43.77 13.54 -6.16
CA VAL A 18 42.73 12.89 -5.35
C VAL A 18 41.70 12.29 -6.32
N LEU A 19 41.81 10.98 -6.58
CA LEU A 19 40.75 10.23 -7.28
C LEU A 19 39.57 10.12 -6.32
N THR A 20 38.58 11.03 -6.45
CA THR A 20 37.28 10.85 -5.81
C THR A 20 36.56 9.71 -6.53
N ASN A 21 36.62 8.51 -5.95
CA ASN A 21 35.72 7.43 -6.32
C ASN A 21 34.30 7.87 -6.01
N CYS A 22 33.57 8.32 -7.01
CA CYS A 22 32.14 8.51 -6.95
C CYS A 22 31.52 7.10 -7.01
N ASP A 23 31.31 6.47 -5.88
CA ASP A 23 30.49 5.27 -5.78
C ASP A 23 29.08 5.63 -6.28
N LYS A 24 28.80 5.30 -7.55
CA LYS A 24 27.43 5.29 -8.05
C LYS A 24 26.68 4.21 -7.25
N LYS A 25 26.07 4.60 -6.13
CA LYS A 25 25.05 3.77 -5.51
C LYS A 25 24.01 3.53 -6.59
N ASN A 26 23.96 2.32 -7.12
CA ASN A 26 22.85 1.85 -7.96
C ASN A 26 21.60 1.91 -7.08
N LEU A 27 20.91 3.05 -7.10
CA LEU A 27 19.62 3.18 -6.45
C LEU A 27 18.66 2.27 -7.22
N GLU A 28 18.23 1.20 -6.56
CA GLU A 28 17.18 0.34 -7.10
C GLU A 28 15.97 1.21 -7.47
N PRO A 29 15.41 1.02 -8.67
CA PRO A 29 14.25 1.80 -9.09
C PRO A 29 13.08 1.56 -8.13
N VAL A 30 12.43 2.63 -7.71
CA VAL A 30 11.33 2.62 -6.73
C VAL A 30 10.02 2.89 -7.44
N THR A 31 8.99 2.11 -7.08
CA THR A 31 7.60 2.31 -7.50
C THR A 31 6.78 2.79 -6.32
N GLN A 32 6.07 3.89 -6.46
CA GLN A 32 5.02 4.27 -5.53
C GLN A 32 3.76 3.45 -5.82
N LEU A 33 3.43 2.50 -4.95
CA LEU A 33 2.18 1.74 -5.01
C LEU A 33 1.08 2.49 -4.28
N LYS A 34 -0.10 2.60 -4.91
CA LYS A 34 -1.34 3.12 -4.30
C LYS A 34 -2.41 2.03 -4.36
N ILE A 35 -3.00 1.71 -3.22
CA ILE A 35 -4.17 0.83 -3.13
C ILE A 35 -5.39 1.73 -3.01
N ARG A 36 -6.34 1.55 -3.92
CA ARG A 36 -7.57 2.34 -4.03
C ARG A 36 -8.76 1.43 -3.75
N LEU A 37 -9.78 1.99 -3.14
CA LEU A 37 -11.03 1.32 -2.79
C LEU A 37 -12.18 1.90 -3.62
N THR A 38 -13.02 1.04 -4.14
CA THR A 38 -14.30 1.33 -4.78
C THR A 38 -15.35 0.33 -4.30
N ASP A 39 -16.62 0.55 -4.61
CA ASP A 39 -17.72 -0.33 -4.25
C ASP A 39 -18.75 -0.42 -5.40
N VAL A 40 -19.62 -1.43 -5.35
CA VAL A 40 -20.80 -1.57 -6.20
C VAL A 40 -22.06 -1.18 -5.44
N PRO A 41 -23.14 -0.70 -6.12
CA PRO A 41 -24.36 -0.27 -5.47
C PRO A 41 -25.02 -1.36 -4.62
N VAL A 42 -25.50 -0.98 -3.44
CA VAL A 42 -26.22 -1.84 -2.49
C VAL A 42 -27.43 -1.10 -1.95
N ASN A 43 -28.49 -1.85 -1.59
CA ASN A 43 -29.69 -1.27 -0.99
C ASN A 43 -29.53 -1.04 0.52
N ALA A 44 -28.73 -0.04 0.87
CA ALA A 44 -28.50 0.43 2.23
C ALA A 44 -28.30 1.95 2.22
N GLN A 45 -28.38 2.60 3.37
CA GLN A 45 -28.09 4.03 3.53
C GLN A 45 -26.61 4.26 3.79
N GLU A 46 -25.97 3.38 4.56
CA GLU A 46 -24.53 3.40 4.81
C GLU A 46 -24.03 1.97 5.03
N VAL A 47 -22.84 1.67 4.52
CA VAL A 47 -22.06 0.47 4.86
C VAL A 47 -20.68 0.96 5.27
N ASN A 48 -20.50 1.12 6.56
CA ASN A 48 -19.27 1.64 7.15
C ASN A 48 -18.31 0.50 7.47
N VAL A 49 -17.13 0.51 6.90
CA VAL A 49 -16.08 -0.47 7.17
C VAL A 49 -14.84 0.20 7.74
N HIS A 50 -14.33 -0.34 8.82
CA HIS A 50 -13.10 0.11 9.46
C HIS A 50 -11.90 -0.59 8.79
N ILE A 51 -11.19 0.09 7.90
CA ILE A 51 -9.94 -0.42 7.33
C ILE A 51 -8.82 -0.08 8.29
N LYS A 52 -8.19 -1.11 8.86
CA LYS A 52 -7.14 -0.98 9.86
C LYS A 52 -5.74 -1.04 9.23
N GLU A 53 -5.54 -1.97 8.30
CA GLU A 53 -4.21 -2.22 7.75
C GLU A 53 -4.28 -2.84 6.36
N VAL A 54 -3.34 -2.48 5.49
CA VAL A 54 -3.15 -3.09 4.18
C VAL A 54 -1.72 -3.60 4.07
N ARG A 55 -1.58 -4.88 3.72
CA ARG A 55 -0.29 -5.54 3.49
C ARG A 55 -0.17 -6.02 2.06
N VAL A 56 1.06 -6.13 1.59
CA VAL A 56 1.40 -6.76 0.32
C VAL A 56 2.37 -7.92 0.55
N LYS A 57 2.22 -8.96 -0.26
CA LYS A 57 3.14 -10.09 -0.31
C LYS A 57 3.72 -10.20 -1.71
N PHE A 58 5.04 -10.33 -1.80
CA PHE A 58 5.73 -10.49 -3.07
C PHE A 58 5.82 -11.96 -3.51
N ALA A 59 6.00 -12.17 -4.81
CA ALA A 59 6.06 -13.52 -5.38
C ALA A 59 7.24 -14.35 -4.85
N ASN A 60 8.37 -13.69 -4.60
CA ASN A 60 9.62 -14.32 -4.17
C ASN A 60 9.89 -14.14 -2.67
N ASP A 61 8.88 -13.73 -1.89
CA ASP A 61 9.03 -13.50 -0.46
C ASP A 61 7.96 -14.26 0.32
N THR A 62 8.34 -14.76 1.50
CA THR A 62 7.41 -15.39 2.45
C THR A 62 6.81 -14.38 3.41
N THR A 63 7.43 -13.21 3.57
CA THR A 63 6.99 -12.15 4.48
C THR A 63 5.98 -11.23 3.82
N GLU A 64 5.20 -10.52 4.65
CA GLU A 64 4.28 -9.48 4.23
C GLU A 64 4.88 -8.11 4.56
N THR A 65 4.73 -7.15 3.66
CA THR A 65 5.11 -5.76 3.90
C THR A 65 3.86 -4.94 4.16
N THR A 66 3.80 -4.29 5.32
CA THR A 66 2.72 -3.35 5.66
C THR A 66 2.92 -2.04 4.90
N LEU A 67 1.86 -1.57 4.24
CA LEU A 67 1.82 -0.27 3.58
C LEU A 67 1.43 0.83 4.58
N ASN A 68 1.77 2.09 4.26
CA ASN A 68 1.24 3.24 4.98
C ASN A 68 -0.27 3.33 4.72
N THR A 69 -1.06 2.78 5.64
CA THR A 69 -2.52 2.69 5.55
C THR A 69 -3.16 3.93 6.17
N LYS A 70 -4.13 4.50 5.50
CA LYS A 70 -5.03 5.49 6.08
C LYS A 70 -6.07 4.74 6.91
N GLU A 71 -5.73 4.40 8.15
CA GLU A 71 -6.69 3.79 9.06
C GLU A 71 -7.88 4.73 9.29
N ALA A 72 -9.06 4.29 8.89
CA ALA A 72 -10.31 5.05 9.01
C ALA A 72 -11.53 4.15 8.80
N ILE A 73 -12.70 4.69 9.15
CA ILE A 73 -13.98 4.13 8.77
C ILE A 73 -14.38 4.73 7.41
N TYR A 74 -14.63 3.88 6.44
CA TYR A 74 -15.04 4.24 5.09
C TYR A 74 -16.49 3.84 4.87
N ASN A 75 -17.36 4.81 4.51
CA ASN A 75 -18.67 4.47 3.99
C ASN A 75 -18.49 4.01 2.54
N LEU A 76 -18.70 2.74 2.26
CA LEU A 76 -18.48 2.15 0.94
C LEU A 76 -19.33 2.84 -0.13
N LEU A 77 -20.53 3.29 0.22
CA LEU A 77 -21.45 3.91 -0.73
C LEU A 77 -20.93 5.25 -1.31
N ASP A 78 -19.97 5.89 -0.64
CA ASP A 78 -19.35 7.12 -1.14
C ASP A 78 -18.43 6.86 -2.34
N TYR A 79 -18.07 5.59 -2.58
CA TYR A 79 -17.11 5.15 -3.62
C TYR A 79 -17.74 4.32 -4.72
N GLN A 80 -19.02 4.52 -4.97
CA GLN A 80 -19.79 3.92 -6.08
C GLN A 80 -19.65 4.75 -7.37
N ASP A 81 -20.18 4.25 -8.48
CA ASP A 81 -20.27 4.94 -9.77
C ASP A 81 -18.91 5.42 -10.32
N GLY A 82 -17.89 4.60 -10.15
CA GLY A 82 -16.54 4.89 -10.64
C GLY A 82 -15.71 5.79 -9.73
N LYS A 83 -16.24 6.22 -8.60
CA LYS A 83 -15.46 6.90 -7.57
C LYS A 83 -14.57 5.90 -6.85
N ASP A 84 -13.43 6.35 -6.39
CA ASP A 84 -12.51 5.57 -5.57
C ASP A 84 -11.71 6.45 -4.61
N THR A 85 -11.05 5.86 -3.63
CA THR A 85 -10.16 6.56 -2.70
C THR A 85 -8.90 5.76 -2.43
N VAL A 86 -7.79 6.46 -2.14
CA VAL A 86 -6.54 5.81 -1.72
C VAL A 86 -6.63 5.44 -0.25
N ILE A 87 -6.62 4.14 0.04
CA ILE A 87 -6.65 3.60 1.41
C ILE A 87 -5.25 3.26 1.96
N ALA A 88 -4.29 2.99 1.08
CA ALA A 88 -2.90 2.74 1.47
C ALA A 88 -1.94 3.09 0.35
N GLN A 89 -0.68 3.39 0.72
CA GLN A 89 0.40 3.63 -0.25
C GLN A 89 1.75 3.21 0.33
N GLY A 90 2.73 2.95 -0.54
CA GLY A 90 4.09 2.62 -0.13
C GLY A 90 5.08 2.69 -1.28
N ASN A 91 6.34 2.92 -0.97
CA ASN A 91 7.44 2.87 -1.91
C ASN A 91 8.05 1.47 -1.89
N LEU A 92 8.01 0.79 -3.03
CA LEU A 92 8.44 -0.60 -3.19
C LEU A 92 9.49 -0.69 -4.31
N SER A 93 10.35 -1.71 -4.29
CA SER A 93 11.28 -1.93 -5.41
C SER A 93 10.50 -2.21 -6.70
N ALA A 94 10.84 -1.49 -7.79
CA ALA A 94 10.18 -1.63 -9.09
C ALA A 94 10.42 -3.01 -9.75
N THR A 95 11.36 -3.80 -9.23
CA THR A 95 11.64 -5.17 -9.71
C THR A 95 10.70 -6.21 -9.13
N ASN A 96 9.95 -5.87 -8.09
CA ASN A 96 9.09 -6.80 -7.37
C ASN A 96 7.81 -7.12 -8.16
N THR A 97 7.29 -8.31 -7.92
CA THR A 97 5.95 -8.74 -8.34
C THR A 97 5.10 -8.93 -7.11
N ILE A 98 4.03 -8.15 -6.97
CA ILE A 98 3.04 -8.34 -5.91
C ILE A 98 2.21 -9.57 -6.26
N ARG A 99 2.22 -10.58 -5.39
CA ARG A 99 1.38 -11.78 -5.51
C ARG A 99 0.02 -11.60 -4.85
N GLU A 100 0.00 -11.00 -3.67
CA GLU A 100 -1.18 -10.88 -2.81
C GLU A 100 -1.25 -9.50 -2.17
N ILE A 101 -2.44 -8.95 -2.08
CA ILE A 101 -2.78 -7.83 -1.20
C ILE A 101 -3.67 -8.39 -0.11
N ARG A 102 -3.45 -7.98 1.15
CA ARG A 102 -4.28 -8.33 2.29
C ARG A 102 -4.86 -7.08 2.92
N VAL A 103 -6.18 -7.03 3.03
CA VAL A 103 -6.90 -5.95 3.71
C VAL A 103 -7.38 -6.47 5.06
N ILE A 104 -6.95 -5.83 6.14
CA ILE A 104 -7.32 -6.16 7.51
C ILE A 104 -8.31 -5.11 7.99
N LEU A 105 -9.47 -5.57 8.43
CA LEU A 105 -10.52 -4.72 8.98
C LEU A 105 -10.42 -4.68 10.51
N GLY A 106 -10.81 -3.54 11.08
CA GLY A 106 -11.01 -3.37 12.52
C GLY A 106 -12.43 -3.75 12.93
N ASP A 107 -12.78 -3.48 14.20
CA ASP A 107 -14.04 -3.94 14.80
C ASP A 107 -15.18 -2.92 14.65
N ASN A 108 -14.93 -1.67 14.22
CA ASN A 108 -15.91 -0.60 14.14
C ASN A 108 -16.63 -0.57 12.79
N ASN A 109 -17.35 -1.63 12.44
CA ASN A 109 -18.10 -1.72 11.21
C ASN A 109 -19.60 -1.61 11.49
N THR A 110 -20.33 -0.88 10.67
CA THR A 110 -21.78 -0.66 10.85
C THR A 110 -22.53 -0.67 9.52
N LEU A 111 -23.79 -1.04 9.59
CA LEU A 111 -24.77 -0.98 8.52
C LEU A 111 -25.88 -0.04 8.95
N LYS A 112 -26.36 0.85 8.05
CA LYS A 112 -27.52 1.67 8.27
C LYS A 112 -28.61 1.34 7.26
N ILE A 113 -29.76 0.87 7.75
CA ILE A 113 -30.96 0.54 6.98
C ILE A 113 -32.17 1.13 7.71
N ASN A 114 -33.09 1.75 6.98
CA ASN A 114 -34.31 2.37 7.51
C ASN A 114 -34.06 3.31 8.69
N SER A 115 -32.96 4.06 8.62
CA SER A 115 -32.50 4.99 9.67
C SER A 115 -32.03 4.34 10.97
N GLU A 116 -31.99 3.02 11.03
CA GLU A 116 -31.43 2.25 12.15
C GLU A 116 -30.00 1.82 11.85
N VAL A 117 -29.13 1.86 12.88
CA VAL A 117 -27.72 1.49 12.77
C VAL A 117 -27.48 0.14 13.46
N TYR A 118 -26.94 -0.80 12.71
CA TYR A 118 -26.63 -2.15 13.17
C TYR A 118 -25.12 -2.37 13.17
N PRO A 119 -24.56 -3.05 14.18
CA PRO A 119 -23.16 -3.46 14.15
C PRO A 119 -22.94 -4.55 13.10
N LEU A 120 -21.82 -4.48 12.39
CA LEU A 120 -21.35 -5.51 11.48
C LEU A 120 -20.17 -6.24 12.10
N ASN A 121 -20.41 -7.43 12.64
CA ASN A 121 -19.39 -8.24 13.26
C ASN A 121 -18.63 -9.08 12.23
N ILE A 122 -17.29 -9.09 12.32
CA ILE A 122 -16.43 -9.92 11.48
C ILE A 122 -16.25 -11.27 12.15
N PRO A 123 -16.50 -12.40 11.47
CA PRO A 123 -16.19 -13.74 11.97
C PRO A 123 -14.73 -13.88 12.38
N VAL A 124 -14.46 -14.64 13.45
CA VAL A 124 -13.11 -14.81 13.99
C VAL A 124 -12.11 -15.33 12.95
N ASN A 125 -12.54 -16.25 12.09
CA ASN A 125 -11.72 -16.81 11.00
C ASN A 125 -11.37 -15.78 9.89
N LEU A 126 -12.07 -14.65 9.79
CA LEU A 126 -11.82 -13.57 8.81
C LEU A 126 -11.05 -12.38 9.39
N ARG A 127 -10.81 -12.34 10.71
CA ARG A 127 -10.07 -11.27 11.39
C ARG A 127 -8.60 -11.18 10.96
N GLY A 128 -8.04 -12.25 10.39
CA GLY A 128 -6.70 -12.25 9.79
C GLY A 128 -6.58 -11.48 8.47
N GLY A 129 -7.67 -10.91 7.99
CA GLY A 129 -7.76 -10.11 6.78
C GLY A 129 -8.13 -10.90 5.53
N THR A 130 -8.73 -10.20 4.58
CA THR A 130 -9.11 -10.72 3.25
C THR A 130 -7.92 -10.68 2.31
N LYS A 131 -7.63 -11.81 1.68
CA LYS A 131 -6.53 -11.97 0.72
C LYS A 131 -7.04 -11.80 -0.71
N ILE A 132 -6.39 -10.94 -1.46
CA ILE A 132 -6.68 -10.69 -2.87
C ILE A 132 -5.44 -11.06 -3.70
N ILE A 133 -5.57 -12.03 -4.60
CA ILE A 133 -4.48 -12.43 -5.51
C ILE A 133 -4.44 -11.47 -6.68
N VAL A 134 -3.31 -10.80 -6.88
CA VAL A 134 -3.17 -9.75 -7.90
C VAL A 134 -2.11 -10.06 -8.97
N ASN A 135 -1.04 -10.78 -8.65
CA ASN A 135 0.06 -11.17 -9.55
C ASN A 135 0.56 -10.01 -10.45
N LYS A 136 0.78 -8.84 -9.83
CA LYS A 136 1.13 -7.60 -10.54
C LYS A 136 2.63 -7.32 -10.44
N LYS A 137 3.31 -7.26 -11.60
CA LYS A 137 4.69 -6.79 -11.68
C LYS A 137 4.72 -5.26 -11.56
N LEU A 138 5.58 -4.76 -10.69
CA LEU A 138 5.86 -3.33 -10.57
C LEU A 138 6.90 -2.94 -11.63
N ASN A 139 6.60 -1.96 -12.47
CA ASN A 139 7.48 -1.53 -13.56
C ASN A 139 7.34 -0.05 -13.93
N LYS A 140 6.54 0.70 -13.17
CA LYS A 140 6.30 2.13 -13.36
C LYS A 140 6.68 2.90 -12.11
N ASN A 141 6.93 4.19 -12.25
CA ASN A 141 7.20 5.07 -11.09
C ASN A 141 6.01 5.14 -10.13
N ILE A 142 4.78 5.07 -10.67
CA ILE A 142 3.54 5.05 -9.89
C ILE A 142 2.66 3.91 -10.42
N GLU A 143 2.25 3.03 -9.54
CA GLU A 143 1.30 1.95 -9.80
C GLU A 143 0.07 2.14 -8.92
N SER A 144 -1.10 1.88 -9.50
CA SER A 144 -2.36 1.84 -8.75
C SER A 144 -3.01 0.47 -8.88
N VAL A 145 -3.53 -0.02 -7.76
CA VAL A 145 -4.38 -1.21 -7.72
C VAL A 145 -5.72 -0.78 -7.13
N VAL A 146 -6.80 -1.00 -7.88
CA VAL A 146 -8.16 -0.71 -7.43
C VAL A 146 -8.76 -1.99 -6.89
N LEU A 147 -9.22 -1.96 -5.65
CA LEU A 147 -9.95 -3.03 -4.98
C LEU A 147 -11.42 -2.67 -4.96
N ASP A 148 -12.25 -3.57 -5.46
CA ASP A 148 -13.70 -3.50 -5.42
C ASP A 148 -14.19 -4.24 -4.16
N PHE A 149 -14.68 -3.48 -3.17
CA PHE A 149 -15.26 -4.05 -1.96
C PHE A 149 -16.76 -4.20 -2.18
N ASP A 150 -17.19 -5.37 -2.55
CA ASP A 150 -18.57 -5.69 -2.86
C ASP A 150 -19.43 -5.70 -1.57
N ALA A 151 -20.03 -4.55 -1.23
CA ALA A 151 -20.86 -4.40 -0.03
C ALA A 151 -22.08 -5.33 -0.06
N ALA A 152 -22.70 -5.53 -1.23
CA ALA A 152 -23.89 -6.37 -1.38
C ALA A 152 -23.61 -7.84 -1.06
N LEU A 153 -22.45 -8.35 -1.44
CA LEU A 153 -22.04 -9.72 -1.13
C LEU A 153 -21.39 -9.86 0.24
N SER A 154 -20.91 -8.76 0.82
CA SER A 154 -20.19 -8.77 2.09
C SER A 154 -21.10 -8.72 3.31
N VAL A 155 -22.26 -8.09 3.21
CA VAL A 155 -23.21 -7.96 4.32
C VAL A 155 -24.17 -9.16 4.33
N VAL A 156 -24.17 -9.92 5.43
CA VAL A 156 -25.02 -11.10 5.59
C VAL A 156 -25.94 -10.88 6.78
N GLU A 157 -27.25 -10.97 6.56
CA GLU A 157 -28.25 -10.96 7.61
C GLU A 157 -28.40 -12.37 8.22
N LEU A 158 -28.19 -12.47 9.51
CA LEU A 158 -28.32 -13.70 10.28
C LEU A 158 -29.72 -13.88 10.91
N GLY A 159 -30.61 -12.93 10.67
CA GLY A 159 -31.97 -12.85 11.18
C GLY A 159 -32.12 -11.96 12.42
N LYS A 160 -33.35 -11.47 12.63
CA LYS A 160 -33.71 -10.60 13.76
C LYS A 160 -32.86 -9.32 13.88
N GLY A 161 -32.45 -8.71 12.77
CA GLY A 161 -31.63 -7.51 12.77
C GLY A 161 -30.16 -7.74 13.18
N ASN A 162 -29.69 -8.98 13.18
CA ASN A 162 -28.28 -9.30 13.35
C ASN A 162 -27.58 -9.39 12.01
N TYR A 163 -26.47 -8.67 11.84
CA TYR A 163 -25.72 -8.60 10.61
C TYR A 163 -24.25 -8.99 10.84
N GLN A 164 -23.66 -9.59 9.82
CA GLN A 164 -22.28 -10.03 9.79
C GLN A 164 -21.57 -9.49 8.56
N LEU A 165 -20.31 -9.10 8.70
CA LEU A 165 -19.46 -8.68 7.61
C LEU A 165 -18.54 -9.83 7.19
N ASN A 166 -18.81 -10.39 6.01
CA ASN A 166 -17.97 -11.39 5.35
C ASN A 166 -17.30 -10.71 4.15
N PRO A 167 -16.12 -10.07 4.30
CA PRO A 167 -15.57 -9.19 3.27
C PRO A 167 -15.35 -9.90 1.94
N VAL A 168 -16.03 -9.46 0.90
CA VAL A 168 -15.82 -9.88 -0.50
C VAL A 168 -15.13 -8.74 -1.22
N ILE A 169 -13.83 -8.92 -1.47
CA ILE A 169 -12.98 -7.91 -2.11
C ILE A 169 -12.34 -8.52 -3.35
N LYS A 170 -12.45 -7.83 -4.49
CA LYS A 170 -11.93 -8.27 -5.78
C LYS A 170 -10.96 -7.25 -6.36
N LEU A 171 -10.10 -7.69 -7.25
CA LEU A 171 -9.33 -6.80 -8.12
C LEU A 171 -10.27 -6.27 -9.21
N LYS A 172 -10.27 -4.94 -9.42
CA LYS A 172 -11.03 -4.29 -10.49
C LYS A 172 -10.19 -4.13 -11.75
#